data_f5f6de6b4b7c89b7dc146ca3a843f01c
#
_entry.id   f5f6de6b4b7c89b7dc146ca3a843f01c
#
_cell.length_a   1.000
_cell.length_b   1.000
_cell.length_c   1.000
_cell.angle_alpha   90.00
_cell.angle_beta   90.00
_cell.angle_gamma   90.00
#
_symmetry.space_group_name_H-M   'P 1'
#
loop_
_entity.id
_entity.type
_entity.pdbx_description
1 polymer ?
#
loop_
_entity_poly.entity_id
_entity_poly.type
_entity_poly.pdbx_seq_one_letter_code
_entity_poly.pdbx_strand_id
1 'polypeptide(L)'
;YEVTADGKKGCAKASRALVEAVVSLRLIKEDVEITALEAACDLGYSMHTAARKGIRPGRVEQEIVGEMEGVTLSKGWGVSFSTILTQHGEIFHCHSHDAIVEPGKLMVIDAGAETNLHYASDFTRTYPTGGVFTSRQRDIYEIVYKCNELAFSLISPGIAYRDVHLEVSGVMLDDLKSLGLVRGN
;
A
#
# COMPACT_ATOMS: atom_id res chain seq x y z
N TYR A 1 19.59 1.85 25.27
CA TYR A 1 18.82 0.95 26.14
C TYR A 1 19.46 0.98 27.52
N GLU A 2 18.80 1.58 28.50
CA GLU A 2 19.22 1.47 29.92
C GLU A 2 18.69 0.15 30.46
N VAL A 3 19.57 -0.63 31.07
CA VAL A 3 19.21 -1.85 31.81
C VAL A 3 18.85 -1.39 33.23
N THR A 4 17.59 -1.61 33.60
CA THR A 4 17.16 -1.34 35.00
C THR A 4 17.86 -2.27 36.00
N ALA A 5 17.97 -1.88 37.23
CA ALA A 5 18.68 -2.62 38.31
C ALA A 5 18.14 -4.07 38.52
N ASP A 6 16.96 -4.39 38.00
CA ASP A 6 16.34 -5.72 38.00
C ASP A 6 16.59 -6.54 36.71
N GLY A 7 17.47 -6.08 35.83
CA GLY A 7 17.84 -6.76 34.59
C GLY A 7 16.79 -6.70 33.46
N LYS A 8 15.71 -5.95 33.64
CA LYS A 8 14.70 -5.75 32.60
C LYS A 8 15.16 -4.67 31.62
N LYS A 9 15.06 -4.93 30.32
CA LYS A 9 15.28 -3.91 29.29
C LYS A 9 14.18 -2.85 29.43
N GLY A 10 14.51 -1.74 30.07
CA GLY A 10 13.64 -0.57 30.11
C GLY A 10 13.62 0.10 28.73
N CYS A 11 12.45 0.26 28.14
CA CYS A 11 12.30 1.17 27.04
C CYS A 11 12.40 2.59 27.59
N ALA A 12 13.42 3.35 27.21
CA ALA A 12 13.49 4.76 27.54
C ALA A 12 12.20 5.45 27.06
N LYS A 13 11.56 6.24 27.92
CA LYS A 13 10.37 6.99 27.51
C LYS A 13 10.73 7.91 26.35
N ALA A 14 9.98 7.83 25.26
CA ALA A 14 10.16 8.72 24.12
C ALA A 14 10.09 10.18 24.57
N SER A 15 11.06 10.99 24.14
CA SER A 15 11.02 12.42 24.42
C SER A 15 9.91 13.07 23.58
N ARG A 16 8.87 13.57 24.25
CA ARG A 16 7.77 14.27 23.60
C ARG A 16 8.26 15.45 22.77
N ALA A 17 9.19 16.23 23.31
CA ALA A 17 9.77 17.38 22.60
C ALA A 17 10.48 16.96 21.31
N LEU A 18 11.23 15.84 21.33
CA LEU A 18 11.88 15.30 20.13
C LEU A 18 10.84 14.84 19.09
N VAL A 19 9.80 14.14 19.53
CA VAL A 19 8.72 13.70 18.64
C VAL A 19 8.04 14.90 17.98
N GLU A 20 7.68 15.91 18.76
CA GLU A 20 7.03 17.13 18.24
C GLU A 20 7.93 17.90 17.27
N ALA A 21 9.23 18.00 17.54
CA ALA A 21 10.20 18.63 16.64
C ALA A 21 10.31 17.86 15.30
N VAL A 22 10.46 16.53 15.35
CA VAL A 22 10.52 15.69 14.13
C VAL A 22 9.23 15.78 13.32
N VAL A 23 8.07 15.72 13.99
CA VAL A 23 6.77 15.85 13.32
C VAL A 23 6.68 17.21 12.63
N SER A 24 7.02 18.30 13.30
CA SER A 24 6.97 19.66 12.74
C SER A 24 7.84 19.81 11.49
N LEU A 25 9.04 19.20 11.49
CA LEU A 25 9.94 19.22 10.34
C LEU A 25 9.40 18.42 9.14
N ARG A 26 8.67 17.35 9.39
CA ARG A 26 8.18 16.42 8.34
C ARG A 26 6.79 16.74 7.84
N LEU A 27 6.01 17.54 8.56
CA LEU A 27 4.60 17.77 8.29
C LEU A 27 4.40 18.57 6.99
N ILE A 28 5.23 19.59 6.78
CA ILE A 28 5.21 20.43 5.57
C ILE A 28 6.46 20.11 4.76
N LYS A 29 6.26 19.71 3.51
CA LYS A 29 7.35 19.33 2.60
C LYS A 29 7.86 20.57 1.86
N GLU A 30 9.17 20.65 1.70
CA GLU A 30 9.80 21.60 0.81
C GLU A 30 9.70 21.12 -0.65
N ASP A 31 9.87 22.01 -1.62
CA ASP A 31 9.78 21.67 -3.05
C ASP A 31 10.78 20.58 -3.46
N VAL A 32 11.97 20.58 -2.86
CA VAL A 32 12.99 19.56 -3.08
C VAL A 32 12.56 18.19 -2.57
N GLU A 33 11.80 18.14 -1.47
CA GLU A 33 11.24 16.91 -0.92
C GLU A 33 10.11 16.38 -1.79
N ILE A 34 9.27 17.28 -2.31
CA ILE A 34 8.21 16.91 -3.26
C ILE A 34 8.81 16.27 -4.50
N THR A 35 9.85 16.86 -5.07
CA THR A 35 10.59 16.31 -6.22
C THR A 35 11.15 14.91 -5.90
N ALA A 36 11.70 14.71 -4.69
CA ALA A 36 12.23 13.42 -4.27
C ALA A 36 11.13 12.37 -4.07
N LEU A 37 9.95 12.77 -3.56
CA LEU A 37 8.78 11.91 -3.45
C LEU A 37 8.22 11.51 -4.81
N GLU A 38 8.16 12.44 -5.77
CA GLU A 38 7.75 12.15 -7.15
C GLU A 38 8.69 11.13 -7.81
N ALA A 39 10.00 11.29 -7.63
CA ALA A 39 10.98 10.31 -8.11
C ALA A 39 10.79 8.92 -7.46
N ALA A 40 10.44 8.87 -6.17
CA ALA A 40 10.09 7.62 -5.49
C ALA A 40 8.81 7.00 -6.07
N CYS A 41 7.81 7.83 -6.40
CA CYS A 41 6.58 7.39 -7.05
C CYS A 41 6.83 6.82 -8.45
N ASP A 42 7.67 7.44 -9.26
CA ASP A 42 8.04 6.94 -10.58
C ASP A 42 8.76 5.60 -10.51
N LEU A 43 9.63 5.43 -9.52
CA LEU A 43 10.29 4.16 -9.27
C LEU A 43 9.29 3.08 -8.82
N GLY A 44 8.39 3.41 -7.90
CA GLY A 44 7.29 2.55 -7.47
C GLY A 44 6.36 2.16 -8.61
N TYR A 45 6.02 3.10 -9.49
CA TYR A 45 5.25 2.81 -10.72
C TYR A 45 5.97 1.80 -11.63
N SER A 46 7.28 1.96 -11.78
CA SER A 46 8.10 1.01 -12.57
C SER A 46 8.10 -0.39 -11.96
N MET A 47 8.21 -0.47 -10.63
CA MET A 47 8.13 -1.70 -9.84
C MET A 47 6.77 -2.40 -10.03
N HIS A 48 5.66 -1.68 -9.84
CA HIS A 48 4.30 -2.21 -10.05
C HIS A 48 4.04 -2.62 -11.50
N THR A 49 4.62 -1.92 -12.46
CA THR A 49 4.53 -2.29 -13.87
C THR A 49 5.22 -3.61 -14.17
N ALA A 50 6.37 -3.87 -13.55
CA ALA A 50 7.06 -5.17 -13.65
C ALA A 50 6.19 -6.28 -13.04
N ALA A 51 5.69 -6.09 -11.82
CA ALA A 51 4.80 -7.04 -11.17
C ALA A 51 3.56 -7.36 -12.03
N ARG A 52 2.85 -6.35 -12.51
CA ARG A 52 1.67 -6.52 -13.36
C ARG A 52 1.95 -7.36 -14.62
N LYS A 53 3.10 -7.14 -15.25
CA LYS A 53 3.53 -7.93 -16.42
C LYS A 53 3.87 -9.36 -16.06
N GLY A 54 4.31 -9.60 -14.82
CA GLY A 54 4.67 -10.91 -14.29
C GLY A 54 3.49 -11.77 -13.87
N ILE A 55 2.33 -11.19 -13.54
CA ILE A 55 1.16 -11.93 -13.07
C ILE A 55 0.60 -12.82 -14.17
N ARG A 56 0.83 -14.13 -14.05
CA ARG A 56 0.28 -15.16 -14.96
C ARG A 56 0.07 -16.47 -14.19
N PRO A 57 -1.04 -17.19 -14.44
CA PRO A 57 -1.25 -18.50 -13.86
C PRO A 57 -0.07 -19.44 -14.10
N GLY A 58 0.27 -20.21 -13.08
CA GLY A 58 1.37 -21.17 -13.08
C GLY A 58 2.72 -20.64 -12.62
N ARG A 59 2.89 -19.32 -12.45
CA ARG A 59 4.09 -18.75 -11.84
C ARG A 59 4.02 -18.81 -10.32
N VAL A 60 5.16 -18.86 -9.65
CA VAL A 60 5.25 -18.69 -8.19
C VAL A 60 5.26 -17.19 -7.86
N GLU A 61 4.53 -16.77 -6.84
CA GLU A 61 4.47 -15.37 -6.39
C GLU A 61 5.88 -14.81 -6.13
N GLN A 62 6.77 -15.61 -5.54
CA GLN A 62 8.18 -15.23 -5.27
C GLN A 62 8.96 -14.83 -6.52
N GLU A 63 8.68 -15.43 -7.67
CA GLU A 63 9.34 -15.04 -8.93
C GLU A 63 8.95 -13.62 -9.35
N ILE A 64 7.68 -13.26 -9.14
CA ILE A 64 7.15 -11.94 -9.47
C ILE A 64 7.71 -10.90 -8.49
N VAL A 65 7.79 -11.25 -7.19
CA VAL A 65 8.44 -10.41 -6.17
C VAL A 65 9.90 -10.15 -6.54
N GLY A 66 10.66 -11.18 -6.92
CA GLY A 66 12.06 -11.00 -7.33
C GLY A 66 12.21 -10.07 -8.53
N GLU A 67 11.35 -10.15 -9.52
CA GLU A 67 11.36 -9.26 -10.69
C GLU A 67 11.05 -7.81 -10.31
N MET A 68 10.02 -7.59 -9.50
CA MET A 68 9.61 -6.23 -9.13
C MET A 68 10.59 -5.55 -8.16
N GLU A 69 11.13 -6.29 -7.19
CA GLU A 69 12.14 -5.78 -6.27
C GLU A 69 13.47 -5.54 -6.98
N GLY A 70 13.81 -6.36 -7.98
CA GLY A 70 14.96 -6.12 -8.85
C GLY A 70 14.95 -4.76 -9.54
N VAL A 71 13.77 -4.23 -9.87
CA VAL A 71 13.63 -2.86 -10.42
C VAL A 71 14.08 -1.82 -9.41
N THR A 72 13.66 -1.94 -8.15
CA THR A 72 14.00 -0.98 -7.10
C THR A 72 15.48 -1.03 -6.74
N LEU A 73 16.03 -2.24 -6.64
CA LEU A 73 17.46 -2.45 -6.36
C LEU A 73 18.38 -1.95 -7.48
N SER A 74 17.90 -1.97 -8.73
CA SER A 74 18.70 -1.51 -9.87
C SER A 74 18.72 0.01 -10.06
N LYS A 75 17.75 0.72 -9.45
CA LYS A 75 17.56 2.17 -9.71
C LYS A 75 17.48 3.03 -8.46
N GLY A 76 17.31 2.43 -7.29
CA GLY A 76 17.16 3.12 -6.01
C GLY A 76 17.85 2.39 -4.88
N TRP A 77 17.39 2.64 -3.65
CA TRP A 77 17.92 1.99 -2.45
C TRP A 77 17.35 0.58 -2.24
N GLY A 78 16.12 0.36 -2.67
CA GLY A 78 15.41 -0.92 -2.50
C GLY A 78 13.91 -0.72 -2.29
N VAL A 79 13.30 -1.62 -1.54
CA VAL A 79 11.89 -1.51 -1.18
C VAL A 79 11.69 -0.60 0.02
N SER A 80 10.59 0.15 0.05
CA SER A 80 10.25 1.05 1.17
C SER A 80 9.72 0.30 2.39
N PHE A 81 9.15 -0.88 2.18
CA PHE A 81 8.67 -1.82 3.20
C PHE A 81 8.62 -3.23 2.61
N SER A 82 8.41 -4.24 3.45
CA SER A 82 8.31 -5.63 2.99
C SER A 82 7.15 -5.79 2.01
N THR A 83 7.45 -6.21 0.80
CA THR A 83 6.47 -6.39 -0.29
C THR A 83 5.35 -7.34 0.12
N ILE A 84 4.12 -6.94 -0.16
CA ILE A 84 2.96 -7.82 -0.15
C ILE A 84 2.56 -8.05 -1.60
N LEU A 85 2.65 -9.30 -2.04
CA LEU A 85 2.15 -9.74 -3.34
C LEU A 85 1.51 -11.10 -3.14
N THR A 86 0.20 -11.17 -3.20
CA THR A 86 -0.52 -12.39 -2.89
C THR A 86 -1.88 -12.49 -3.57
N GLN A 87 -2.28 -13.70 -3.95
CA GLN A 87 -3.65 -14.02 -4.36
C GLN A 87 -4.57 -14.31 -3.14
N HIS A 88 -4.03 -14.27 -1.93
CA HIS A 88 -4.72 -14.43 -0.66
C HIS A 88 -4.89 -13.08 0.05
N GLY A 89 -5.50 -12.09 -0.62
CA GLY A 89 -5.72 -10.75 -0.10
C GLY A 89 -6.57 -10.69 1.18
N GLU A 90 -7.25 -11.79 1.54
CA GLU A 90 -7.94 -11.95 2.82
C GLU A 90 -6.99 -12.12 4.01
N ILE A 91 -5.72 -12.45 3.75
CA ILE A 91 -4.67 -12.52 4.78
C ILE A 91 -3.99 -11.16 4.83
N PHE A 92 -4.32 -10.39 5.86
CA PHE A 92 -3.74 -9.07 6.03
C PHE A 92 -2.24 -9.15 6.34
N HIS A 93 -1.42 -8.36 5.65
CA HIS A 93 0.05 -8.37 5.73
C HIS A 93 0.67 -9.75 5.43
N CYS A 94 0.20 -10.44 4.39
CA CYS A 94 0.80 -11.69 3.94
C CYS A 94 2.18 -11.42 3.32
N HIS A 95 3.23 -11.96 3.96
CA HIS A 95 4.62 -11.87 3.50
C HIS A 95 5.15 -13.20 2.95
N SER A 96 4.31 -14.25 2.87
CA SER A 96 4.63 -15.48 2.16
C SER A 96 4.35 -15.31 0.67
N HIS A 97 5.24 -15.83 -0.16
CA HIS A 97 5.16 -15.73 -1.63
C HIS A 97 5.37 -17.09 -2.29
N ASP A 98 5.12 -18.17 -1.59
CA ASP A 98 5.32 -19.56 -2.04
C ASP A 98 4.15 -20.10 -2.87
N ALA A 99 3.05 -19.37 -2.96
CA ALA A 99 1.87 -19.81 -3.69
C ALA A 99 2.10 -19.76 -5.21
N ILE A 100 1.51 -20.74 -5.90
CA ILE A 100 1.42 -20.76 -7.36
C ILE A 100 0.20 -19.93 -7.77
N VAL A 101 0.39 -18.98 -8.64
CA VAL A 101 -0.68 -18.12 -9.16
C VAL A 101 -1.74 -18.97 -9.88
N GLU A 102 -2.97 -18.92 -9.38
CA GLU A 102 -4.11 -19.65 -9.92
C GLU A 102 -4.91 -18.78 -10.90
N PRO A 103 -5.54 -19.37 -11.94
CA PRO A 103 -6.45 -18.64 -12.81
C PRO A 103 -7.72 -18.21 -12.05
N GLY A 104 -8.27 -17.04 -12.42
CA GLY A 104 -9.55 -16.55 -11.87
C GLY A 104 -9.47 -15.96 -10.45
N LYS A 105 -8.28 -15.81 -9.89
CA LYS A 105 -8.04 -15.13 -8.62
C LYS A 105 -7.79 -13.63 -8.84
N LEU A 106 -7.74 -12.88 -7.74
CA LEU A 106 -7.20 -11.52 -7.70
C LEU A 106 -5.83 -11.56 -7.05
N MET A 107 -4.89 -10.79 -7.58
CA MET A 107 -3.57 -10.57 -7.01
C MET A 107 -3.55 -9.18 -6.39
N VAL A 108 -3.35 -9.09 -5.10
CA VAL A 108 -3.08 -7.83 -4.39
C VAL A 108 -1.58 -7.59 -4.40
N ILE A 109 -1.18 -6.39 -4.76
CA ILE A 109 0.21 -5.92 -4.68
C ILE A 109 0.22 -4.66 -3.84
N ASP A 110 0.85 -4.73 -2.68
CA ASP A 110 1.11 -3.59 -1.81
C ASP A 110 2.61 -3.48 -1.62
N ALA A 111 3.18 -2.48 -2.29
CA ALA A 111 4.62 -2.36 -2.41
C ALA A 111 5.03 -0.94 -2.76
N GLY A 112 6.23 -0.58 -2.36
CA GLY A 112 6.82 0.70 -2.67
C GLY A 112 8.32 0.62 -2.83
N ALA A 113 8.87 1.67 -3.39
CA ALA A 113 10.29 1.83 -3.66
C ALA A 113 10.88 2.99 -2.87
N GLU A 114 12.09 2.82 -2.41
CA GLU A 114 12.90 3.85 -1.74
C GLU A 114 14.00 4.34 -2.67
N THR A 115 14.14 5.65 -2.81
CA THR A 115 15.22 6.28 -3.58
C THR A 115 16.52 6.33 -2.78
N ASN A 116 17.63 6.66 -3.44
CA ASN A 116 18.92 6.88 -2.77
C ASN A 116 18.92 8.07 -1.80
N LEU A 117 17.91 8.94 -1.86
CA LEU A 117 17.68 10.03 -0.90
C LEU A 117 16.78 9.62 0.26
N HIS A 118 16.40 8.34 0.35
CA HIS A 118 15.53 7.78 1.37
C HIS A 118 14.10 8.35 1.39
N TYR A 119 13.62 8.87 0.25
CA TYR A 119 12.21 9.15 0.04
C TYR A 119 11.55 7.92 -0.58
N ALA A 120 10.34 7.62 -0.11
CA ALA A 120 9.65 6.36 -0.38
C ALA A 120 8.30 6.57 -1.06
N SER A 121 7.92 5.62 -1.91
CA SER A 121 6.55 5.46 -2.38
C SER A 121 5.86 4.29 -1.68
N ASP A 122 4.53 4.31 -1.72
CA ASP A 122 3.65 3.31 -1.13
C ASP A 122 2.37 3.22 -1.97
N PHE A 123 2.18 2.10 -2.67
CA PHE A 123 1.03 1.89 -3.54
C PHE A 123 0.44 0.50 -3.35
N THR A 124 -0.89 0.44 -3.26
CA THR A 124 -1.62 -0.83 -3.40
C THR A 124 -2.37 -0.88 -4.72
N ARG A 125 -2.27 -2.00 -5.44
CA ARG A 125 -3.01 -2.27 -6.66
C ARG A 125 -3.48 -3.72 -6.67
N THR A 126 -4.65 -3.97 -7.28
CA THR A 126 -5.23 -5.30 -7.41
C THR A 126 -5.46 -5.65 -8.88
N TYR A 127 -5.04 -6.83 -9.30
CA TYR A 127 -5.14 -7.30 -10.68
C TYR A 127 -5.77 -8.69 -10.75
N PRO A 128 -6.60 -8.98 -11.78
CA PRO A 128 -7.05 -10.34 -12.04
C PRO A 128 -5.89 -11.17 -12.62
N THR A 129 -5.66 -12.37 -12.06
CA THR A 129 -4.55 -13.25 -12.47
C THR A 129 -4.64 -13.73 -13.93
N GLY A 130 -5.84 -13.80 -14.46
CA GLY A 130 -6.08 -14.12 -15.88
C GLY A 130 -6.23 -12.92 -16.81
N GLY A 131 -5.92 -11.70 -16.35
CA GLY A 131 -6.01 -10.46 -17.12
C GLY A 131 -7.42 -9.89 -17.30
N VAL A 132 -8.48 -10.62 -16.89
CA VAL A 132 -9.89 -10.21 -17.00
C VAL A 132 -10.60 -10.44 -15.69
N PHE A 133 -11.34 -9.44 -15.23
CA PHE A 133 -12.21 -9.54 -14.06
C PHE A 133 -13.46 -10.37 -14.38
N THR A 134 -13.88 -11.24 -13.46
CA THR A 134 -15.27 -11.71 -13.44
C THR A 134 -16.21 -10.57 -13.09
N SER A 135 -17.54 -10.70 -13.38
CA SER A 135 -18.51 -9.65 -13.03
C SER A 135 -18.46 -9.30 -11.54
N ARG A 136 -18.46 -10.31 -10.67
CA ARG A 136 -18.40 -10.12 -9.21
C ARG A 136 -17.08 -9.42 -8.74
N GLN A 137 -15.95 -9.78 -9.33
CA GLN A 137 -14.68 -9.12 -9.03
C GLN A 137 -14.69 -7.67 -9.48
N ARG A 138 -15.27 -7.40 -10.64
CA ARG A 138 -15.41 -6.05 -11.19
C ARG A 138 -16.30 -5.20 -10.29
N ASP A 139 -17.46 -5.70 -9.86
CA ASP A 139 -18.37 -4.96 -8.98
C ASP A 139 -17.65 -4.49 -7.72
N ILE A 140 -16.89 -5.36 -7.05
CA ILE A 140 -16.12 -5.00 -5.86
C ILE A 140 -14.96 -4.04 -6.20
N TYR A 141 -14.26 -4.29 -7.30
CA TYR A 141 -13.16 -3.42 -7.72
C TYR A 141 -13.65 -1.99 -7.99
N GLU A 142 -14.78 -1.83 -8.67
CA GLU A 142 -15.38 -0.53 -8.98
C GLU A 142 -15.83 0.22 -7.72
N ILE A 143 -16.36 -0.48 -6.69
CA ILE A 143 -16.65 0.12 -5.38
C ILE A 143 -15.38 0.70 -4.76
N VAL A 144 -14.31 -0.09 -4.69
CA VAL A 144 -13.05 0.35 -4.09
C VAL A 144 -12.43 1.50 -4.89
N TYR A 145 -12.47 1.41 -6.22
CA TYR A 145 -12.00 2.48 -7.10
C TYR A 145 -12.76 3.79 -6.89
N LYS A 146 -14.10 3.73 -6.84
CA LYS A 146 -14.96 4.88 -6.53
C LYS A 146 -14.62 5.50 -5.16
N CYS A 147 -14.39 4.68 -4.15
CA CYS A 147 -13.99 5.12 -2.83
C CYS A 147 -12.62 5.83 -2.84
N ASN A 148 -11.67 5.31 -3.62
CA ASN A 148 -10.35 5.93 -3.78
C ASN A 148 -10.46 7.31 -4.47
N GLU A 149 -11.20 7.40 -5.58
CA GLU A 149 -11.44 8.66 -6.29
C GLU A 149 -12.16 9.68 -5.40
N LEU A 150 -13.15 9.23 -4.60
CA LEU A 150 -13.82 10.10 -3.65
C LEU A 150 -12.85 10.65 -2.60
N ALA A 151 -11.99 9.80 -2.02
CA ALA A 151 -10.97 10.24 -1.07
C ALA A 151 -10.10 11.35 -1.66
N PHE A 152 -9.58 11.16 -2.87
CA PHE A 152 -8.79 12.19 -3.57
C PHE A 152 -9.56 13.49 -3.78
N SER A 153 -10.85 13.43 -4.15
CA SER A 153 -11.68 14.61 -4.38
C SER A 153 -11.97 15.41 -3.11
N LEU A 154 -11.98 14.75 -1.94
CA LEU A 154 -12.26 15.37 -0.65
C LEU A 154 -11.03 16.02 -0.02
N ILE A 155 -9.82 15.54 -0.33
CA ILE A 155 -8.58 16.03 0.26
C ILE A 155 -8.35 17.48 -0.14
N SER A 156 -8.39 18.36 0.85
CA SER A 156 -8.17 19.80 0.67
C SER A 156 -7.67 20.43 1.98
N PRO A 157 -7.00 21.61 1.91
CA PRO A 157 -6.60 22.30 3.12
C PRO A 157 -7.76 22.53 4.07
N GLY A 158 -7.58 22.14 5.34
CA GLY A 158 -8.58 22.35 6.40
C GLY A 158 -9.52 21.18 6.65
N ILE A 159 -9.60 20.17 5.76
CA ILE A 159 -10.37 18.96 6.04
C ILE A 159 -9.64 18.05 7.03
N ALA A 160 -10.37 17.46 7.97
CA ALA A 160 -9.80 16.45 8.85
C ALA A 160 -9.76 15.09 8.15
N TYR A 161 -8.66 14.34 8.29
CA TYR A 161 -8.53 12.98 7.74
C TYR A 161 -9.68 12.04 8.17
N ARG A 162 -10.14 12.20 9.43
CA ARG A 162 -11.30 11.47 9.95
C ARG A 162 -12.54 11.68 9.10
N ASP A 163 -12.79 12.89 8.64
CA ASP A 163 -14.01 13.23 7.90
C ASP A 163 -13.95 12.63 6.50
N VAL A 164 -12.77 12.63 5.84
CA VAL A 164 -12.54 11.88 4.59
C VAL A 164 -12.82 10.39 4.80
N HIS A 165 -12.30 9.80 5.88
CA HIS A 165 -12.51 8.38 6.20
C HIS A 165 -14.00 8.05 6.39
N LEU A 166 -14.75 8.88 7.11
CA LEU A 166 -16.18 8.64 7.37
C LEU A 166 -17.02 8.73 6.10
N GLU A 167 -16.75 9.71 5.24
CA GLU A 167 -17.46 9.87 3.96
C GLU A 167 -17.19 8.65 3.05
N VAL A 168 -15.96 8.26 2.89
CA VAL A 168 -15.57 7.10 2.07
C VAL A 168 -16.17 5.81 2.62
N SER A 169 -16.17 5.63 3.94
CA SER A 169 -16.75 4.45 4.60
C SER A 169 -18.27 4.39 4.41
N GLY A 170 -18.95 5.54 4.44
CA GLY A 170 -20.39 5.64 4.16
C GLY A 170 -20.72 5.18 2.75
N VAL A 171 -20.04 5.71 1.74
CA VAL A 171 -20.23 5.32 0.33
C VAL A 171 -19.94 3.84 0.11
N MET A 172 -18.85 3.32 0.67
CA MET A 172 -18.52 1.91 0.58
C MET A 172 -19.62 1.03 1.17
N LEU A 173 -20.14 1.40 2.35
CA LEU A 173 -21.20 0.67 3.01
C LEU A 173 -22.49 0.62 2.16
N ASP A 174 -22.89 1.73 1.57
CA ASP A 174 -24.10 1.82 0.75
C ASP A 174 -23.96 0.99 -0.54
N ASP A 175 -22.81 1.04 -1.19
CA ASP A 175 -22.53 0.24 -2.38
C ASP A 175 -22.51 -1.26 -2.06
N LEU A 176 -21.90 -1.67 -0.93
CA LEU A 176 -21.91 -3.07 -0.47
C LEU A 176 -23.32 -3.56 -0.09
N LYS A 177 -24.17 -2.67 0.50
CA LYS A 177 -25.59 -2.97 0.74
C LYS A 177 -26.33 -3.18 -0.58
N SER A 178 -26.08 -2.34 -1.59
CA SER A 178 -26.69 -2.46 -2.92
C SER A 178 -26.38 -3.79 -3.60
N LEU A 179 -25.20 -4.36 -3.34
CA LEU A 179 -24.82 -5.70 -3.80
C LEU A 179 -25.35 -6.83 -2.89
N GLY A 180 -26.06 -6.51 -1.80
CA GLY A 180 -26.57 -7.50 -0.83
C GLY A 180 -25.50 -8.18 0.02
N LEU A 181 -24.28 -7.64 0.06
CA LEU A 181 -23.14 -8.19 0.82
C LEU A 181 -23.17 -7.79 2.29
N VAL A 182 -23.83 -6.69 2.61
CA VAL A 182 -23.98 -6.16 3.97
C VAL A 182 -25.45 -5.89 4.24
N ARG A 183 -25.91 -6.13 5.48
CA ARG A 183 -27.26 -5.85 5.95
C ARG A 183 -27.20 -5.00 7.22
N GLY A 184 -28.21 -4.17 7.41
CA GLY A 184 -28.37 -3.33 8.60
C GLY A 184 -28.64 -1.86 8.23
N ASN A 185 -29.04 -1.09 9.26
CA ASN A 185 -29.28 0.36 9.16
C ASN A 185 -28.02 1.15 9.44
#